data_f5f6bc99ad1714ead69274887eaf97cd
#
_entry.id   f5f6bc99ad1714ead69274887eaf97cd
#
_cell.length_a   1.000
_cell.length_b   1.000
_cell.length_c   1.000
_cell.angle_alpha   90.00
_cell.angle_beta   90.00
_cell.angle_gamma   90.00
#
_symmetry.space_group_name_H-M   'P 1'
#
loop_
_entity.id
_entity.type
_entity.pdbx_description
1 polymer ?
#
loop_
_entity_poly.entity_id
_entity_poly.type
_entity_poly.pdbx_seq_one_letter_code
_entity_poly.pdbx_strand_id
1 'polypeptide(L)'
;KWVPRHVTWDNYAKVIEALHIQSSLLNSLLYTVGITALQLLSCTMVAYGLARYAYPGSKLVFLLMIFTLVIPPQTYMSGLYVQFRFWDPFGLVTALTGSTGVTNTFVPFILQAVLCQGLRNGLYVFLMRQYFRNLPGELEEAANVDGAGAMKVFFRIILPNSVPILV
;
A
#
# COMPACT_ATOMS: atom_id res chain seq x y z
N LYS A 1 5.73 -31.93 -34.67
CA LYS A 1 6.79 -31.16 -35.36
C LYS A 1 7.39 -30.20 -34.34
N TRP A 2 8.68 -30.35 -34.02
CA TRP A 2 9.39 -29.60 -33.00
C TRP A 2 10.01 -28.31 -33.53
N VAL A 3 10.12 -28.16 -34.83
CA VAL A 3 10.70 -26.98 -35.48
C VAL A 3 9.66 -26.39 -36.45
N PRO A 4 9.31 -25.09 -36.30
CA PRO A 4 8.39 -24.42 -37.23
C PRO A 4 9.06 -24.29 -38.60
N ARG A 5 8.31 -24.58 -39.66
CA ARG A 5 8.82 -24.47 -41.07
C ARG A 5 8.82 -22.99 -41.54
N HIS A 6 7.94 -22.19 -40.97
CA HIS A 6 7.85 -20.75 -41.25
C HIS A 6 7.73 -20.01 -39.92
N VAL A 7 8.60 -19.06 -39.67
CA VAL A 7 8.53 -18.15 -38.54
C VAL A 7 7.69 -16.95 -38.96
N THR A 8 6.55 -16.75 -38.32
CA THR A 8 5.66 -15.60 -38.56
C THR A 8 5.44 -14.84 -37.28
N TRP A 9 5.34 -13.52 -37.40
CA TRP A 9 5.03 -12.62 -36.28
C TRP A 9 3.52 -12.33 -36.13
N ASP A 10 2.70 -12.88 -37.04
CA ASP A 10 1.26 -12.66 -37.07
C ASP A 10 0.55 -13.08 -35.79
N ASN A 11 1.06 -14.11 -35.12
CA ASN A 11 0.51 -14.57 -33.84
C ASN A 11 0.68 -13.52 -32.73
N TYR A 12 1.79 -12.78 -32.75
CA TYR A 12 2.02 -11.71 -31.77
C TYR A 12 1.05 -10.54 -32.01
N ALA A 13 0.82 -10.15 -33.27
CA ALA A 13 -0.14 -9.12 -33.61
C ALA A 13 -1.56 -9.49 -33.16
N LYS A 14 -1.99 -10.72 -33.42
CA LYS A 14 -3.29 -11.24 -32.98
C LYS A 14 -3.42 -11.28 -31.45
N VAL A 15 -2.37 -11.67 -30.74
CA VAL A 15 -2.35 -11.70 -29.27
C VAL A 15 -2.42 -10.28 -28.70
N ILE A 16 -1.68 -9.34 -29.28
CA ILE A 16 -1.69 -7.93 -28.84
C ILE A 16 -3.09 -7.34 -28.96
N GLU A 17 -3.76 -7.62 -30.08
CA GLU A 17 -5.13 -7.17 -30.32
C GLU A 17 -6.15 -7.86 -29.41
N ALA A 18 -6.10 -9.19 -29.30
CA ALA A 18 -7.03 -9.98 -28.52
C ALA A 18 -6.94 -9.70 -27.01
N LEU A 19 -5.75 -9.42 -26.48
CA LEU A 19 -5.52 -9.11 -25.06
C LEU A 19 -5.71 -7.63 -24.72
N HIS A 20 -6.02 -6.78 -25.70
CA HIS A 20 -6.10 -5.32 -25.48
C HIS A 20 -4.88 -4.81 -24.69
N ILE A 21 -3.67 -5.24 -25.07
CA ILE A 21 -2.44 -5.07 -24.29
C ILE A 21 -2.23 -3.61 -23.88
N GLN A 22 -2.56 -2.66 -24.75
CA GLN A 22 -2.37 -1.25 -24.46
C GLN A 22 -3.20 -0.78 -23.25
N SER A 23 -4.49 -1.11 -23.21
CA SER A 23 -5.37 -0.75 -22.09
C SER A 23 -5.02 -1.55 -20.81
N SER A 24 -4.69 -2.83 -20.96
CA SER A 24 -4.28 -3.67 -19.84
C SER A 24 -2.98 -3.18 -19.20
N LEU A 25 -2.02 -2.77 -20.02
CA LEU A 25 -0.73 -2.25 -19.56
C LEU A 25 -0.89 -0.91 -18.84
N LEU A 26 -1.70 -0.01 -19.41
CA LEU A 26 -2.00 1.28 -18.78
C LEU A 26 -2.71 1.10 -17.44
N ASN A 27 -3.73 0.24 -17.38
CA ASN A 27 -4.44 -0.08 -16.14
C ASN A 27 -3.51 -0.68 -15.09
N SER A 28 -2.65 -1.62 -15.48
CA SER A 28 -1.68 -2.24 -14.57
C SER A 28 -0.67 -1.22 -14.06
N LEU A 29 -0.20 -0.31 -14.90
CA LEU A 29 0.74 0.74 -14.51
C LEU A 29 0.11 1.71 -13.52
N LEU A 30 -1.07 2.26 -13.87
CA LEU A 30 -1.80 3.20 -13.00
C LEU A 30 -2.13 2.56 -11.66
N TYR A 31 -2.57 1.31 -11.69
CA TYR A 31 -2.87 0.55 -10.50
C TYR A 31 -1.63 0.35 -9.62
N THR A 32 -0.55 -0.17 -10.19
CA THR A 32 0.68 -0.47 -9.45
C THR A 32 1.27 0.80 -8.85
N VAL A 33 1.43 1.86 -9.64
CA VAL A 33 1.99 3.13 -9.16
C VAL A 33 1.09 3.77 -8.10
N GLY A 34 -0.21 3.83 -8.34
CA GLY A 34 -1.16 4.43 -7.41
C GLY A 34 -1.22 3.71 -6.06
N ILE A 35 -1.37 2.38 -6.08
CA ILE A 35 -1.42 1.57 -4.85
C ILE A 35 -0.09 1.61 -4.10
N THR A 36 1.04 1.49 -4.80
CA THR A 36 2.36 1.56 -4.18
C THR A 36 2.60 2.91 -3.51
N ALA A 37 2.26 4.01 -4.16
CA ALA A 37 2.39 5.34 -3.58
C ALA A 37 1.54 5.52 -2.31
N LEU A 38 0.28 5.09 -2.35
CA LEU A 38 -0.61 5.12 -1.19
C LEU A 38 -0.09 4.24 -0.04
N GLN A 39 0.39 3.05 -0.35
CA GLN A 39 0.92 2.11 0.63
C GLN A 39 2.21 2.62 1.27
N LEU A 40 3.13 3.16 0.47
CA LEU A 40 4.35 3.77 1.00
C LEU A 40 4.03 4.94 1.92
N LEU A 41 3.12 5.81 1.51
CA LEU A 41 2.71 6.95 2.32
C LEU A 41 2.09 6.51 3.65
N SER A 42 1.14 5.58 3.63
CA SER A 42 0.47 5.08 4.83
C SER A 42 1.44 4.36 5.78
N CYS A 43 2.30 3.48 5.25
CA CYS A 43 3.31 2.79 6.04
C CYS A 43 4.31 3.75 6.66
N THR A 44 4.74 4.77 5.92
CA THR A 44 5.66 5.79 6.41
C THR A 44 5.03 6.62 7.53
N MET A 45 3.78 7.04 7.38
CA MET A 45 3.05 7.77 8.42
C MET A 45 2.89 6.94 9.70
N VAL A 46 2.48 5.67 9.59
CA VAL A 46 2.34 4.77 10.73
C VAL A 46 3.69 4.51 11.41
N ALA A 47 4.72 4.25 10.62
CA ALA A 47 6.08 4.01 11.13
C ALA A 47 6.64 5.23 11.87
N TYR A 48 6.45 6.42 11.32
CA TYR A 48 6.86 7.68 11.94
C TYR A 48 6.10 7.92 13.25
N GLY A 49 4.77 7.74 13.25
CA GLY A 49 3.96 7.83 14.45
C GLY A 49 4.41 6.90 15.57
N LEU A 50 4.71 5.64 15.23
CA LEU A 50 5.22 4.63 16.19
C LEU A 50 6.67 4.86 16.62
N ALA A 51 7.46 5.63 15.86
CA ALA A 51 8.85 5.92 16.19
C ALA A 51 8.99 7.12 17.12
N ARG A 52 8.21 8.19 16.88
CA ARG A 52 8.41 9.51 17.50
C ARG A 52 7.40 9.84 18.59
N TYR A 53 6.18 9.31 18.49
CA TYR A 53 5.15 9.63 19.48
C TYR A 53 5.00 8.51 20.51
N ALA A 54 5.25 8.85 21.77
CA ALA A 54 4.98 7.96 22.89
C ALA A 54 3.53 8.13 23.34
N TYR A 55 2.66 7.19 22.99
CA TYR A 55 1.26 7.16 23.44
C TYR A 55 0.97 5.83 24.14
N PRO A 56 0.00 5.80 25.08
CA PRO A 56 -0.36 4.57 25.76
C PRO A 56 -0.81 3.52 24.76
N GLY A 57 -0.25 2.31 24.83
CA GLY A 57 -0.55 1.22 23.89
C GLY A 57 0.31 1.15 22.63
N SER A 58 1.21 2.11 22.36
CA SER A 58 2.08 2.08 21.17
C SER A 58 2.92 0.81 21.04
N LYS A 59 3.40 0.28 22.18
CA LYS A 59 4.14 -0.98 22.24
C LYS A 59 3.26 -2.18 21.84
N LEU A 60 2.01 -2.20 22.28
CA LEU A 60 1.05 -3.26 21.95
C LEU A 60 0.69 -3.21 20.45
N VAL A 61 0.39 -2.02 19.91
CA VAL A 61 0.12 -1.83 18.48
C VAL A 61 1.31 -2.31 17.65
N PHE A 62 2.52 -1.94 18.02
CA PHE A 62 3.72 -2.39 17.34
C PHE A 62 3.91 -3.92 17.45
N LEU A 63 3.67 -4.52 18.61
CA LEU A 63 3.74 -5.97 18.78
C LEU A 63 2.71 -6.70 17.90
N LEU A 64 1.46 -6.24 17.88
CA LEU A 64 0.42 -6.81 17.04
C LEU A 64 0.77 -6.70 15.55
N MET A 65 1.38 -5.60 15.15
CA MET A 65 1.86 -5.42 13.78
C MET A 65 2.98 -6.42 13.43
N ILE A 66 3.94 -6.65 14.32
CA ILE A 66 4.97 -7.69 14.14
C ILE A 66 4.32 -9.07 14.05
N PHE A 67 3.27 -9.33 14.82
CA PHE A 67 2.53 -10.60 14.77
C PHE A 67 1.95 -10.88 13.37
N THR A 68 1.58 -9.84 12.62
CA THR A 68 1.08 -10.02 11.24
C THR A 68 2.13 -10.59 10.30
N LEU A 69 3.42 -10.48 10.61
CA LEU A 69 4.50 -11.08 9.81
C LEU A 69 4.57 -12.60 9.93
N VAL A 70 4.12 -13.14 11.06
CA VAL A 70 4.14 -14.57 11.33
C VAL A 70 2.99 -15.28 10.62
N ILE A 71 1.88 -14.59 10.41
CA ILE A 71 0.69 -15.15 9.76
C ILE A 71 0.92 -15.20 8.25
N PRO A 72 0.90 -16.41 7.63
CA PRO A 72 1.06 -16.50 6.19
C PRO A 72 -0.13 -15.82 5.47
N PRO A 73 0.12 -15.04 4.42
CA PRO A 73 -0.93 -14.31 3.69
C PRO A 73 -2.07 -15.22 3.19
N GLN A 74 -1.76 -16.46 2.83
CA GLN A 74 -2.73 -17.43 2.33
C GLN A 74 -3.85 -17.72 3.33
N THR A 75 -3.57 -17.62 4.63
CA THR A 75 -4.53 -17.91 5.69
C THR A 75 -5.71 -16.93 5.70
N TYR A 76 -5.46 -15.66 5.40
CA TYR A 76 -6.51 -14.64 5.45
C TYR A 76 -7.03 -14.19 4.08
N MET A 77 -6.42 -14.64 2.97
CA MET A 77 -6.86 -14.25 1.61
C MET A 77 -8.32 -14.61 1.33
N SER A 78 -8.75 -15.81 1.75
CA SER A 78 -10.15 -16.23 1.59
C SER A 78 -11.11 -15.35 2.39
N GLY A 79 -10.72 -14.97 3.61
CA GLY A 79 -11.49 -14.06 4.44
C GLY A 79 -11.60 -12.66 3.83
N LEU A 80 -10.52 -12.13 3.29
CA LEU A 80 -10.51 -10.84 2.57
C LEU A 80 -11.44 -10.87 1.35
N TYR A 81 -11.41 -11.96 0.58
CA TYR A 81 -12.31 -12.10 -0.57
C TYR A 81 -13.78 -12.04 -0.14
N VAL A 82 -14.15 -12.81 0.89
CA VAL A 82 -15.52 -12.81 1.42
C VAL A 82 -15.90 -11.43 1.99
N GLN A 83 -14.99 -10.80 2.73
CA GLN A 83 -15.20 -9.46 3.26
C GLN A 83 -15.53 -8.45 2.17
N PHE A 84 -14.75 -8.39 1.10
CA PHE A 84 -14.96 -7.42 0.02
C PHE A 84 -16.10 -7.81 -0.93
N ARG A 85 -16.46 -9.10 -0.98
CA ARG A 85 -17.63 -9.55 -1.75
C ARG A 85 -18.94 -9.06 -1.15
N PHE A 86 -19.01 -8.97 0.18
CA PHE A 86 -20.20 -8.54 0.92
C PHE A 86 -20.00 -7.18 1.62
N TRP A 87 -19.00 -6.43 1.17
CA TRP A 87 -18.68 -5.14 1.78
C TRP A 87 -19.63 -4.06 1.30
N ASP A 88 -20.60 -3.75 2.13
CA ASP A 88 -21.60 -2.71 1.88
C ASP A 88 -21.84 -1.89 3.16
N PRO A 89 -20.92 -0.97 3.49
CA PRO A 89 -21.06 -0.16 4.69
C PRO A 89 -22.33 0.70 4.58
N PHE A 90 -23.27 0.41 5.45
CA PHE A 90 -24.54 1.14 5.56
C PHE A 90 -25.43 1.12 4.30
N GLY A 91 -25.29 0.13 3.41
CA GLY A 91 -26.03 0.06 2.17
C GLY A 91 -25.59 1.04 1.08
N LEU A 92 -24.48 1.75 1.29
CA LEU A 92 -23.98 2.78 0.38
C LEU A 92 -23.51 2.21 -0.96
N VAL A 93 -22.84 1.05 -0.93
CA VAL A 93 -22.36 0.41 -2.15
C VAL A 93 -23.53 -0.03 -3.02
N THR A 94 -24.52 -0.68 -2.41
CA THR A 94 -25.75 -1.10 -3.11
C THR A 94 -26.52 0.10 -3.65
N ALA A 95 -26.61 1.19 -2.93
CA ALA A 95 -27.30 2.41 -3.36
C ALA A 95 -26.62 3.08 -4.57
N LEU A 96 -25.28 3.05 -4.62
CA LEU A 96 -24.50 3.70 -5.69
C LEU A 96 -24.28 2.82 -6.93
N THR A 97 -24.10 1.52 -6.73
CA THR A 97 -23.68 0.59 -7.81
C THR A 97 -24.74 -0.44 -8.20
N GLY A 98 -25.82 -0.57 -7.40
CA GLY A 98 -26.85 -1.59 -7.59
C GLY A 98 -26.39 -3.03 -7.28
N SER A 99 -25.15 -3.20 -6.79
CA SER A 99 -24.58 -4.50 -6.46
C SER A 99 -23.98 -4.51 -5.06
N THR A 100 -24.09 -5.64 -4.36
CA THR A 100 -23.40 -5.84 -3.09
C THR A 100 -21.92 -6.16 -3.35
N GLY A 101 -21.03 -5.46 -2.66
CA GLY A 101 -19.59 -5.73 -2.68
C GLY A 101 -18.80 -5.00 -3.75
N VAL A 102 -17.50 -5.02 -3.59
CA VAL A 102 -16.53 -4.21 -4.36
C VAL A 102 -15.39 -5.04 -4.96
N THR A 103 -15.55 -6.36 -5.07
CA THR A 103 -14.47 -7.29 -5.50
C THR A 103 -13.91 -7.02 -6.90
N ASN A 104 -14.74 -6.54 -7.85
CA ASN A 104 -14.31 -6.25 -9.21
C ASN A 104 -13.91 -4.77 -9.41
N THR A 105 -13.53 -4.09 -8.35
CA THR A 105 -13.13 -2.68 -8.37
C THR A 105 -11.73 -2.51 -7.78
N PHE A 106 -11.18 -1.31 -7.90
CA PHE A 106 -9.90 -0.95 -7.24
C PHE A 106 -10.05 -0.69 -5.73
N VAL A 107 -11.28 -0.57 -5.23
CA VAL A 107 -11.59 -0.20 -3.85
C VAL A 107 -10.93 -1.11 -2.81
N PRO A 108 -10.96 -2.45 -2.91
CA PRO A 108 -10.30 -3.32 -1.93
C PRO A 108 -8.82 -3.00 -1.72
N PHE A 109 -8.13 -2.77 -2.81
CA PHE A 109 -6.68 -2.53 -2.78
C PHE A 109 -6.35 -1.12 -2.28
N ILE A 110 -7.13 -0.11 -2.68
CA ILE A 110 -6.99 1.27 -2.19
C ILE A 110 -7.21 1.28 -0.67
N LEU A 111 -8.26 0.63 -0.18
CA LEU A 111 -8.54 0.56 1.26
C LEU A 111 -7.42 -0.12 2.03
N GLN A 112 -6.92 -1.24 1.55
CA GLN A 112 -5.80 -1.93 2.18
C GLN A 112 -4.54 -1.07 2.20
N ALA A 113 -4.24 -0.37 1.10
CA ALA A 113 -3.08 0.52 1.00
C ALA A 113 -3.18 1.72 1.95
N VAL A 114 -4.33 2.40 1.98
CA VAL A 114 -4.56 3.58 2.84
C VAL A 114 -4.57 3.20 4.33
N LEU A 115 -5.17 2.06 4.66
CA LEU A 115 -5.25 1.57 6.05
C LEU A 115 -3.99 0.83 6.51
N CYS A 116 -2.94 0.81 5.72
CA CYS A 116 -1.71 0.07 6.03
C CYS A 116 -1.96 -1.43 6.31
N GLN A 117 -2.89 -2.05 5.56
CA GLN A 117 -3.28 -3.46 5.70
C GLN A 117 -2.81 -4.35 4.53
N GLY A 118 -1.91 -3.86 3.68
CA GLY A 118 -1.38 -4.64 2.56
C GLY A 118 -0.48 -5.79 3.02
N LEU A 119 -0.18 -6.68 2.08
CA LEU A 119 0.75 -7.79 2.28
C LEU A 119 2.12 -7.27 2.78
N ARG A 120 2.62 -7.85 3.87
CA ARG A 120 3.93 -7.51 4.47
C ARG A 120 4.06 -6.08 5.01
N ASN A 121 2.98 -5.33 5.19
CA ASN A 121 3.06 -3.97 5.73
C ASN A 121 3.74 -3.92 7.10
N GLY A 122 3.57 -4.94 7.93
CA GLY A 122 4.28 -5.07 9.19
C GLY A 122 5.81 -4.99 9.03
N LEU A 123 6.38 -5.60 7.98
CA LEU A 123 7.81 -5.54 7.69
C LEU A 123 8.22 -4.12 7.28
N TYR A 124 7.48 -3.50 6.36
CA TYR A 124 7.78 -2.14 5.91
C TYR A 124 7.73 -1.14 7.06
N VAL A 125 6.69 -1.21 7.88
CA VAL A 125 6.57 -0.34 9.04
C VAL A 125 7.67 -0.62 10.08
N PHE A 126 8.05 -1.88 10.28
CA PHE A 126 9.16 -2.23 11.15
C PHE A 126 10.48 -1.59 10.69
N LEU A 127 10.84 -1.77 9.42
CA LEU A 127 12.08 -1.22 8.86
C LEU A 127 12.09 0.31 8.90
N MET A 128 11.00 0.94 8.47
CA MET A 128 10.86 2.41 8.49
C MET A 128 10.89 2.96 9.91
N ARG A 129 10.26 2.28 10.88
CA ARG A 129 10.31 2.68 12.29
C ARG A 129 11.74 2.64 12.83
N GLN A 130 12.53 1.63 12.49
CA GLN A 130 13.93 1.57 12.90
C GLN A 130 14.74 2.72 12.30
N TYR A 131 14.49 3.02 11.02
CA TYR A 131 15.10 4.17 10.37
C TYR A 131 14.75 5.49 11.07
N PHE A 132 13.48 5.76 11.33
CA PHE A 132 13.05 6.98 12.00
C PHE A 132 13.57 7.13 13.43
N ARG A 133 13.76 6.05 14.15
CA ARG A 133 14.35 6.09 15.48
C ARG A 133 15.82 6.54 15.48
N ASN A 134 16.51 6.29 14.37
CA ASN A 134 17.92 6.67 14.20
C ASN A 134 18.12 8.07 13.60
N LEU A 135 17.05 8.70 13.12
CA LEU A 135 17.13 10.10 12.64
C LEU A 135 17.35 11.05 13.81
N PRO A 136 18.23 12.06 13.66
CA PRO A 136 18.43 13.08 14.68
C PRO A 136 17.13 13.82 15.00
N GLY A 137 16.80 13.96 16.29
CA GLY A 137 15.60 14.70 16.74
C GLY A 137 15.70 16.20 16.48
N GLU A 138 16.92 16.71 16.39
CA GLU A 138 17.23 18.13 16.13
C GLU A 138 16.53 18.68 14.89
N LEU A 139 16.32 17.85 13.86
CA LEU A 139 15.60 18.24 12.65
C LEU A 139 14.13 18.60 12.93
N GLU A 140 13.49 17.86 13.80
CA GLU A 140 12.11 18.11 14.22
C GLU A 140 12.01 19.26 15.21
N GLU A 141 12.97 19.35 16.13
CA GLU A 141 13.06 20.43 17.12
C GLU A 141 13.26 21.78 16.43
N ALA A 142 14.19 21.90 15.48
CA ALA A 142 14.41 23.10 14.70
C ALA A 142 13.13 23.53 13.95
N ALA A 143 12.44 22.58 13.30
CA ALA A 143 11.20 22.89 12.61
C ALA A 143 10.06 23.32 13.55
N ASN A 144 10.00 22.74 14.74
CA ASN A 144 9.02 23.13 15.76
C ASN A 144 9.28 24.54 16.29
N VAL A 145 10.54 24.95 16.45
CA VAL A 145 10.92 26.32 16.80
C VAL A 145 10.48 27.31 15.71
N ASP A 146 10.56 26.90 14.44
CA ASP A 146 10.07 27.69 13.28
C ASP A 146 8.52 27.66 13.17
N GLY A 147 7.80 27.07 14.12
CA GLY A 147 6.33 27.01 14.14
C GLY A 147 5.74 26.01 13.15
N ALA A 148 6.50 25.01 12.70
CA ALA A 148 5.97 23.99 11.83
C ALA A 148 5.16 22.96 12.63
N GLY A 149 3.88 22.75 12.28
CA GLY A 149 3.08 21.67 12.85
C GLY A 149 3.53 20.28 12.36
N ALA A 150 3.14 19.22 13.07
CA ALA A 150 3.55 17.84 12.85
C ALA A 150 3.42 17.35 11.38
N MET A 151 2.32 17.69 10.70
CA MET A 151 2.10 17.34 9.30
C MET A 151 3.08 18.05 8.36
N LYS A 152 3.41 19.32 8.64
CA LYS A 152 4.39 20.08 7.87
C LYS A 152 5.80 19.51 8.05
N VAL A 153 6.16 19.13 9.28
CA VAL A 153 7.42 18.45 9.59
C VAL A 153 7.49 17.12 8.83
N PHE A 154 6.42 16.31 8.90
CA PHE A 154 6.35 15.04 8.21
C PHE A 154 6.57 15.18 6.69
N PHE A 155 5.77 16.01 6.00
CA PHE A 155 5.82 16.10 4.54
C PHE A 155 7.04 16.85 3.99
N ARG A 156 7.56 17.84 4.72
CA ARG A 156 8.66 18.69 4.22
C ARG A 156 10.03 18.24 4.68
N ILE A 157 10.13 17.52 5.79
CA ILE A 157 11.41 17.14 6.37
C ILE A 157 11.55 15.61 6.39
N ILE A 158 10.63 14.92 7.06
CA ILE A 158 10.77 13.49 7.31
C ILE A 158 10.62 12.67 6.04
N LEU A 159 9.57 12.90 5.26
CA LEU A 159 9.28 12.14 4.05
C LEU A 159 10.39 12.28 2.98
N PRO A 160 10.91 13.48 2.65
CA PRO A 160 12.04 13.60 1.73
C PRO A 160 13.31 12.93 2.23
N ASN A 161 13.61 13.02 3.53
CA ASN A 161 14.77 12.35 4.12
C ASN A 161 14.60 10.82 4.20
N SER A 162 13.38 10.31 4.05
CA SER A 162 13.11 8.87 4.04
C SER A 162 13.33 8.19 2.69
N VAL A 163 13.55 8.94 1.62
CA VAL A 163 13.74 8.38 0.27
C VAL A 163 14.73 7.21 0.24
N PRO A 164 15.88 7.25 0.94
CA PRO A 164 16.82 6.14 0.93
C PRO A 164 16.28 4.81 1.49
N ILE A 165 15.28 4.85 2.37
CA ILE A 165 14.64 3.63 2.92
C ILE A 165 13.40 3.24 2.13
N LEU A 166 12.85 4.13 1.30
CA LEU A 166 11.66 3.88 0.48
C LEU A 166 12.01 3.22 -0.86
N VAL A 167 13.24 3.33 -1.32
CA VAL A 167 13.79 2.76 -2.56
C VAL A 167 14.59 1.51 -2.27
#